data_c90fa4313bb7be00730008f764482da3
#
_entry.id   c90fa4313bb7be00730008f764482da3
#
_cell.length_a   1.000
_cell.length_b   1.000
_cell.length_c   1.000
_cell.angle_alpha   90.00
_cell.angle_beta   90.00
_cell.angle_gamma   90.00
#
_symmetry.space_group_name_H-M   'P 1'
#
loop_
_entity.id
_entity.type
_entity.pdbx_description
1 polymer ?
#
loop_
_entity_poly.entity_id
_entity_poly.type
_entity_poly.pdbx_seq_one_letter_code
_entity_poly.pdbx_strand_id
1 'polypeptide(L)'
;MASRIRAALGSDAAPHWLGTFHGLVARQLRAGPEVASLRDNFDILDADDSRRILSRIMKAMNLPSDEDEGGKRDPVKIVAGHVGKFKDLLMAPKGARSHVENRIAEGNRTGAAIDAAGLTMAAKVYPEYQTRLREANAADFGDLLLWPTLALVNDADYRARWAGKFDWVHADEYQDVNFAQYTWLKALASHARRMFVVGDDDQSILEVIWNASPSRRMRGQIPCGRTLLLAHT
;
A
#
# COMPACT_ATOMS: atom_id res chain seq x y z
N MET A 1 8.71 -13.79 -13.35
CA MET A 1 7.37 -13.99 -13.96
C MET A 1 7.20 -13.27 -15.30
N ALA A 2 7.42 -11.96 -15.44
CA ALA A 2 7.21 -11.22 -16.69
C ALA A 2 7.92 -11.82 -17.92
N SER A 3 9.17 -12.27 -17.81
CA SER A 3 9.92 -12.94 -18.89
C SER A 3 9.28 -14.26 -19.32
N ARG A 4 8.77 -15.05 -18.37
CA ARG A 4 8.09 -16.32 -18.66
C ARG A 4 6.79 -16.12 -19.40
N ILE A 5 6.02 -15.10 -19.01
CA ILE A 5 4.75 -14.73 -19.66
C ILE A 5 5.01 -14.24 -21.09
N ARG A 6 6.00 -13.35 -21.27
CA ARG A 6 6.41 -12.90 -22.61
C ARG A 6 6.91 -14.04 -23.49
N ALA A 7 7.65 -14.99 -22.92
CA ALA A 7 8.12 -16.17 -23.65
C ALA A 7 6.96 -17.10 -24.06
N ALA A 8 5.93 -17.22 -23.23
CA ALA A 8 4.77 -18.08 -23.48
C ALA A 8 3.76 -17.47 -24.46
N LEU A 9 3.53 -16.15 -24.41
CA LEU A 9 2.50 -15.48 -25.20
C LEU A 9 3.07 -14.73 -26.42
N GLY A 10 4.38 -14.56 -26.52
CA GLY A 10 5.04 -13.67 -27.46
C GLY A 10 5.10 -12.23 -26.93
N SER A 11 6.10 -11.45 -27.38
CA SER A 11 6.32 -10.08 -26.90
C SER A 11 5.13 -9.16 -27.13
N ASP A 12 4.47 -9.31 -28.28
CA ASP A 12 3.38 -8.43 -28.72
C ASP A 12 2.03 -8.76 -28.08
N ALA A 13 1.88 -10.02 -27.56
CA ALA A 13 0.69 -10.49 -26.90
C ALA A 13 0.75 -10.35 -25.37
N ALA A 14 1.92 -10.01 -24.80
CA ALA A 14 2.05 -9.85 -23.36
C ALA A 14 1.38 -8.58 -22.85
N PRO A 15 0.68 -8.61 -21.69
CA PRO A 15 0.07 -7.44 -21.10
C PRO A 15 1.09 -6.33 -20.84
N HIS A 16 0.76 -5.09 -21.20
CA HIS A 16 1.60 -3.92 -20.92
C HIS A 16 1.65 -3.61 -19.40
N TRP A 17 0.58 -3.93 -18.66
CA TRP A 17 0.45 -3.75 -17.22
C TRP A 17 0.68 -5.08 -16.52
N LEU A 18 1.94 -5.46 -16.43
CA LEU A 18 2.41 -6.69 -15.80
C LEU A 18 3.52 -6.33 -14.81
N GLY A 19 3.38 -6.72 -13.55
CA GLY A 19 4.36 -6.46 -12.50
C GLY A 19 3.85 -6.75 -11.09
N THR A 20 4.63 -6.36 -10.11
CA THR A 20 4.25 -6.42 -8.69
C THR A 20 3.31 -5.27 -8.33
N PHE A 21 2.60 -5.38 -7.21
CA PHE A 21 1.75 -4.28 -6.69
C PHE A 21 2.49 -2.95 -6.66
N HIS A 22 3.62 -2.89 -5.94
CA HIS A 22 4.39 -1.66 -5.82
C HIS A 22 4.90 -1.13 -7.16
N GLY A 23 5.34 -2.00 -8.07
CA GLY A 23 5.80 -1.60 -9.39
C GLY A 23 4.70 -0.96 -10.24
N LEU A 24 3.49 -1.54 -10.22
CA LEU A 24 2.35 -1.03 -10.98
C LEU A 24 1.77 0.24 -10.36
N VAL A 25 1.70 0.31 -9.03
CA VAL A 25 1.23 1.51 -8.32
C VAL A 25 2.22 2.67 -8.47
N ALA A 26 3.53 2.40 -8.41
CA ALA A 26 4.56 3.41 -8.69
C ALA A 26 4.43 3.95 -10.11
N ARG A 27 4.17 3.09 -11.10
CA ARG A 27 3.91 3.50 -12.49
C ARG A 27 2.63 4.34 -12.60
N GLN A 28 1.58 3.99 -11.84
CA GLN A 28 0.36 4.78 -11.76
C GLN A 28 0.63 6.15 -11.15
N LEU A 29 1.34 6.22 -10.03
CA LEU A 29 1.68 7.46 -9.36
C LEU A 29 2.58 8.36 -10.22
N ARG A 30 3.53 7.79 -10.97
CA ARG A 30 4.35 8.58 -11.93
C ARG A 30 3.54 9.16 -13.08
N ALA A 31 2.41 8.56 -13.45
CA ALA A 31 1.51 9.08 -14.47
C ALA A 31 0.52 10.14 -13.94
N GLY A 32 0.52 10.42 -12.63
CA GLY A 32 -0.33 11.41 -11.99
C GLY A 32 0.16 11.70 -10.57
N PRO A 33 1.38 12.29 -10.41
CA PRO A 33 1.99 12.50 -9.09
C PRO A 33 1.26 13.53 -8.24
N GLU A 34 0.41 14.36 -8.86
CA GLU A 34 -0.40 15.38 -8.19
C GLU A 34 -1.34 14.81 -7.13
N VAL A 35 -1.77 13.54 -7.24
CA VAL A 35 -2.62 12.90 -6.22
C VAL A 35 -1.93 12.72 -4.88
N ALA A 36 -0.58 12.70 -4.87
CA ALA A 36 0.25 12.69 -3.68
C ALA A 36 0.81 14.09 -3.35
N SER A 37 0.42 15.12 -4.09
CA SER A 37 1.02 16.46 -4.03
C SER A 37 2.53 16.44 -4.33
N LEU A 38 2.93 15.59 -5.27
CA LEU A 38 4.30 15.46 -5.77
C LEU A 38 4.42 16.10 -7.16
N ARG A 39 5.65 16.45 -7.52
CA ARG A 39 6.02 16.91 -8.87
C ARG A 39 6.52 15.73 -9.70
N ASP A 40 6.62 15.92 -11.00
CA ASP A 40 7.27 14.96 -11.90
C ASP A 40 8.68 14.59 -11.37
N ASN A 41 9.12 13.39 -11.67
CA ASN A 41 10.43 12.87 -11.28
C ASN A 41 10.69 12.85 -9.77
N PHE A 42 9.64 12.58 -8.96
CA PHE A 42 9.80 12.38 -7.52
C PHE A 42 10.70 11.17 -7.23
N ASP A 43 11.41 11.23 -6.10
CA ASP A 43 12.24 10.13 -5.61
C ASP A 43 11.42 9.12 -4.82
N ILE A 44 11.82 7.84 -4.89
CA ILE A 44 11.28 6.78 -4.06
C ILE A 44 12.33 6.43 -3.01
N LEU A 45 12.00 6.73 -1.74
CA LEU A 45 12.89 6.49 -0.63
C LEU A 45 12.84 5.03 -0.18
N ASP A 46 13.98 4.49 0.14
CA ASP A 46 14.08 3.19 0.79
C ASP A 46 13.76 3.28 2.30
N ALA A 47 13.83 2.12 2.97
CA ALA A 47 13.53 2.04 4.40
C ALA A 47 14.54 2.81 5.26
N ASP A 48 15.81 2.86 4.86
CA ASP A 48 16.86 3.51 5.64
C ASP A 48 16.78 5.03 5.52
N ASP A 49 16.52 5.55 4.33
CA ASP A 49 16.29 6.98 4.12
C ASP A 49 15.02 7.46 4.86
N SER A 50 13.95 6.68 4.77
CA SER A 50 12.71 6.92 5.52
C SER A 50 12.95 6.99 7.03
N ARG A 51 13.73 6.06 7.58
CA ARG A 51 14.10 6.03 9.01
C ARG A 51 14.97 7.22 9.42
N ARG A 52 15.90 7.66 8.57
CA ARG A 52 16.70 8.88 8.82
C ARG A 52 15.84 10.12 8.94
N ILE A 53 14.82 10.27 8.08
CA ILE A 53 13.87 11.39 8.16
C ILE A 53 13.07 11.31 9.46
N LEU A 54 12.52 10.14 9.78
CA LEU A 54 11.76 9.92 11.02
C LEU A 54 12.60 10.24 12.27
N SER A 55 13.85 9.77 12.33
CA SER A 55 14.76 10.05 13.44
C SER A 55 14.97 11.55 13.63
N ARG A 56 15.22 12.30 12.55
CA ARG A 56 15.38 13.76 12.61
C ARG A 56 14.11 14.46 13.12
N ILE A 57 12.93 14.03 12.69
CA ILE A 57 11.66 14.59 13.14
C ILE A 57 11.45 14.28 14.62
N MET A 58 11.69 13.05 15.06
CA MET A 58 11.55 12.64 16.45
C MET A 58 12.49 13.45 17.36
N LYS A 59 13.74 13.64 16.97
CA LYS A 59 14.70 14.52 17.68
C LYS A 59 14.20 15.96 17.76
N ALA A 60 13.73 16.53 16.66
CA ALA A 60 13.17 17.89 16.63
C ALA A 60 11.93 18.08 17.51
N MET A 61 11.14 16.99 17.69
CA MET A 61 9.95 16.97 18.55
C MET A 61 10.25 16.58 20.02
N ASN A 62 11.51 16.41 20.40
CA ASN A 62 11.96 15.91 21.70
C ASN A 62 11.30 14.57 22.07
N LEU A 63 11.16 13.68 21.09
CA LEU A 63 10.69 12.31 21.29
C LEU A 63 11.90 11.34 21.40
N PRO A 64 11.75 10.21 22.11
CA PRO A 64 12.78 9.17 22.13
C PRO A 64 13.17 8.77 20.70
N SER A 65 14.47 8.84 20.38
CA SER A 65 14.98 8.57 19.02
C SER A 65 16.25 7.72 19.00
N ASP A 66 16.82 7.48 20.15
CA ASP A 66 18.04 6.69 20.31
C ASP A 66 17.66 5.29 20.84
N GLU A 67 18.44 4.28 20.47
CA GLU A 67 18.26 2.92 20.96
C GLU A 67 18.52 2.87 22.49
N ASP A 68 17.76 2.04 23.20
CA ASP A 68 18.01 1.79 24.63
C ASP A 68 19.40 1.19 24.83
N GLU A 69 20.01 1.44 26.01
CA GLU A 69 21.22 0.76 26.45
C GLU A 69 21.03 -0.75 26.39
N GLY A 70 21.66 -1.39 25.39
CA GLY A 70 21.50 -2.83 25.11
C GLY A 70 20.73 -3.19 23.83
N GLY A 71 20.32 -2.21 23.01
CA GLY A 71 19.74 -2.44 21.65
C GLY A 71 18.37 -3.15 21.63
N LYS A 72 17.67 -3.23 22.77
CA LYS A 72 16.41 -3.97 22.89
C LYS A 72 15.20 -3.23 22.32
N ARG A 73 15.26 -1.90 22.25
CA ARG A 73 14.19 -1.06 21.69
C ARG A 73 14.79 0.02 20.80
N ASP A 74 14.33 0.05 19.57
CA ASP A 74 14.59 1.12 18.60
C ASP A 74 13.28 1.90 18.39
N PRO A 75 13.11 3.07 19.05
CA PRO A 75 11.89 3.86 18.95
C PRO A 75 11.59 4.31 17.52
N VAL A 76 12.62 4.59 16.72
CA VAL A 76 12.47 5.00 15.32
C VAL A 76 11.90 3.86 14.48
N LYS A 77 12.38 2.63 14.70
CA LYS A 77 11.86 1.43 14.04
C LYS A 77 10.41 1.15 14.44
N ILE A 78 10.06 1.33 15.71
CA ILE A 78 8.69 1.18 16.21
C ILE A 78 7.77 2.18 15.53
N VAL A 79 8.14 3.47 15.51
CA VAL A 79 7.37 4.53 14.86
C VAL A 79 7.24 4.29 13.35
N ALA A 80 8.33 3.91 12.68
CA ALA A 80 8.31 3.57 11.26
C ALA A 80 7.34 2.41 10.96
N GLY A 81 7.34 1.36 11.79
CA GLY A 81 6.42 0.24 11.69
C GLY A 81 4.95 0.65 11.84
N HIS A 82 4.63 1.53 12.79
CA HIS A 82 3.26 2.03 12.95
C HIS A 82 2.84 2.96 11.81
N VAL A 83 3.73 3.84 11.33
CA VAL A 83 3.45 4.69 10.16
C VAL A 83 3.18 3.82 8.93
N GLY A 84 3.97 2.76 8.70
CA GLY A 84 3.72 1.78 7.64
C GLY A 84 2.32 1.15 7.76
N LYS A 85 1.94 0.69 8.96
CA LYS A 85 0.60 0.13 9.21
C LYS A 85 -0.53 1.15 8.97
N PHE A 86 -0.34 2.43 9.29
CA PHE A 86 -1.33 3.46 8.95
C PHE A 86 -1.53 3.55 7.43
N LYS A 87 -0.44 3.51 6.67
CA LYS A 87 -0.49 3.52 5.20
C LYS A 87 -1.15 2.27 4.62
N ASP A 88 -0.83 1.09 5.17
CA ASP A 88 -1.47 -0.18 4.79
C ASP A 88 -2.97 -0.21 5.06
N LEU A 89 -3.44 0.57 6.05
CA LEU A 89 -4.85 0.79 6.35
C LEU A 89 -5.46 1.97 5.57
N LEU A 90 -4.77 2.50 4.58
CA LEU A 90 -5.18 3.70 3.80
C LEU A 90 -5.49 4.92 4.66
N MET A 91 -4.80 5.04 5.77
CA MET A 91 -5.00 6.12 6.71
C MET A 91 -4.11 7.31 6.36
N ALA A 92 -4.72 8.38 5.88
CA ALA A 92 -4.02 9.65 5.71
C ALA A 92 -3.64 10.26 7.07
N PRO A 93 -2.62 11.14 7.14
CA PRO A 93 -2.12 11.71 8.40
C PRO A 93 -3.20 12.33 9.29
N LYS A 94 -4.20 12.97 8.70
CA LYS A 94 -5.30 13.61 9.43
C LYS A 94 -6.14 12.61 10.25
N GLY A 95 -6.26 11.37 9.82
CA GLY A 95 -7.04 10.33 10.50
C GLY A 95 -6.28 9.56 11.58
N ALA A 96 -4.93 9.62 11.57
CA ALA A 96 -4.10 8.76 12.41
C ALA A 96 -4.35 8.98 13.92
N ARG A 97 -4.51 10.24 14.35
CA ARG A 97 -4.72 10.56 15.76
C ARG A 97 -6.01 9.94 16.32
N SER A 98 -7.14 10.21 15.67
CA SER A 98 -8.44 9.67 16.10
C SER A 98 -8.47 8.14 16.05
N HIS A 99 -7.82 7.53 15.06
CA HIS A 99 -7.68 6.08 14.98
C HIS A 99 -6.91 5.53 16.19
N VAL A 100 -5.79 6.15 16.55
CA VAL A 100 -4.98 5.71 17.69
C VAL A 100 -5.74 5.86 19.00
N GLU A 101 -6.44 6.99 19.21
CA GLU A 101 -7.29 7.20 20.37
C GLU A 101 -8.35 6.09 20.51
N ASN A 102 -9.03 5.75 19.42
CA ASN A 102 -10.03 4.67 19.39
C ASN A 102 -9.39 3.29 19.65
N ARG A 103 -8.23 3.00 19.06
CA ARG A 103 -7.52 1.73 19.27
C ARG A 103 -7.07 1.55 20.73
N ILE A 104 -6.56 2.60 21.35
CA ILE A 104 -6.15 2.57 22.77
C ILE A 104 -7.38 2.37 23.66
N ALA A 105 -8.47 3.10 23.41
CA ALA A 105 -9.72 2.94 24.16
C ALA A 105 -10.27 1.51 24.04
N GLU A 106 -10.25 0.94 22.85
CA GLU A 106 -10.67 -0.45 22.60
C GLU A 106 -9.77 -1.45 23.35
N GLY A 107 -8.44 -1.28 23.29
CA GLY A 107 -7.51 -2.11 24.03
C GLY A 107 -7.73 -2.07 25.53
N ASN A 108 -7.97 -0.88 26.09
CA ASN A 108 -8.30 -0.72 27.51
C ASN A 108 -9.61 -1.42 27.89
N ARG A 109 -10.60 -1.41 26.98
CA ARG A 109 -11.89 -2.07 27.19
C ARG A 109 -11.82 -3.58 27.09
N THR A 110 -11.01 -4.12 26.17
CA THR A 110 -10.91 -5.56 25.89
C THR A 110 -9.79 -6.25 26.65
N GLY A 111 -8.87 -5.51 27.27
CA GLY A 111 -7.65 -6.05 27.86
C GLY A 111 -6.60 -6.49 26.85
N ALA A 112 -6.75 -6.12 25.58
CA ALA A 112 -5.77 -6.46 24.55
C ALA A 112 -4.46 -5.68 24.74
N ALA A 113 -3.32 -6.36 24.63
CA ALA A 113 -2.02 -5.71 24.68
C ALA A 113 -1.82 -4.82 23.46
N ILE A 114 -1.67 -3.50 23.69
CA ILE A 114 -1.46 -2.49 22.64
C ILE A 114 -0.20 -1.69 22.97
N ASP A 115 0.64 -1.47 21.98
CA ASP A 115 1.74 -0.50 22.07
C ASP A 115 1.21 0.93 21.97
N ALA A 116 0.56 1.40 23.03
CA ALA A 116 -0.04 2.72 23.09
C ALA A 116 0.99 3.84 22.92
N ALA A 117 2.20 3.67 23.46
CA ALA A 117 3.26 4.66 23.37
C ALA A 117 3.76 4.82 21.93
N GLY A 118 4.10 3.71 21.27
CA GLY A 118 4.56 3.71 19.88
C GLY A 118 3.49 4.24 18.92
N LEU A 119 2.23 3.83 19.09
CA LEU A 119 1.10 4.33 18.31
C LEU A 119 0.91 5.85 18.46
N THR A 120 0.98 6.36 19.70
CA THR A 120 0.83 7.80 19.98
C THR A 120 1.96 8.60 19.36
N MET A 121 3.21 8.13 19.49
CA MET A 121 4.36 8.76 18.84
C MET A 121 4.21 8.77 17.32
N ALA A 122 3.83 7.64 16.72
CA ALA A 122 3.64 7.53 15.29
C ALA A 122 2.55 8.50 14.77
N ALA A 123 1.41 8.57 15.45
CA ALA A 123 0.34 9.51 15.08
C ALA A 123 0.76 10.98 15.19
N LYS A 124 1.66 11.32 16.14
CA LYS A 124 2.22 12.66 16.31
C LYS A 124 3.24 13.00 15.21
N VAL A 125 4.07 12.04 14.83
CA VAL A 125 5.17 12.22 13.85
C VAL A 125 4.67 12.16 12.40
N TYR A 126 3.67 11.35 12.12
CA TYR A 126 3.22 11.06 10.76
C TYR A 126 2.85 12.29 9.92
N PRO A 127 2.13 13.32 10.42
CA PRO A 127 1.84 14.53 9.64
C PRO A 127 3.10 15.27 9.20
N GLU A 128 4.07 15.45 10.09
CA GLU A 128 5.34 16.10 9.79
C GLU A 128 6.18 15.26 8.82
N TYR A 129 6.19 13.94 8.99
CA TYR A 129 6.86 13.04 8.08
C TYR A 129 6.35 13.18 6.64
N GLN A 130 5.03 13.22 6.46
CA GLN A 130 4.44 13.44 5.15
C GLN A 130 4.73 14.83 4.58
N THR A 131 4.85 15.85 5.42
CA THR A 131 5.26 17.18 5.01
C THR A 131 6.69 17.17 4.49
N ARG A 132 7.63 16.55 5.21
CA ARG A 132 9.03 16.42 4.78
C ARG A 132 9.19 15.65 3.48
N LEU A 133 8.43 14.58 3.29
CA LEU A 133 8.43 13.84 2.03
C LEU A 133 8.01 14.72 0.85
N ARG A 134 6.92 15.49 0.99
CA ARG A 134 6.45 16.39 -0.07
C ARG A 134 7.44 17.53 -0.36
N GLU A 135 8.01 18.14 0.68
CA GLU A 135 9.05 19.17 0.54
C GLU A 135 10.25 18.66 -0.23
N ALA A 136 10.67 17.42 0.05
CA ALA A 136 11.75 16.75 -0.65
C ALA A 136 11.35 16.23 -2.05
N ASN A 137 10.10 16.36 -2.46
CA ASN A 137 9.53 15.72 -3.65
C ASN A 137 9.80 14.22 -3.67
N ALA A 138 9.49 13.53 -2.58
CA ALA A 138 9.75 12.13 -2.40
C ALA A 138 8.53 11.38 -1.85
N ALA A 139 8.49 10.07 -2.10
CA ALA A 139 7.52 9.14 -1.57
C ALA A 139 8.25 7.92 -0.98
N ASP A 140 7.77 7.36 0.11
CA ASP A 140 8.22 6.04 0.55
C ASP A 140 7.36 4.92 -0.07
N PHE A 141 7.72 3.66 0.17
CA PHE A 141 6.99 2.52 -0.38
C PHE A 141 5.51 2.48 0.02
N GLY A 142 5.17 2.89 1.24
CA GLY A 142 3.77 2.96 1.68
C GLY A 142 2.98 4.05 0.96
N ASP A 143 3.61 5.18 0.63
CA ASP A 143 2.99 6.27 -0.11
C ASP A 143 2.65 5.88 -1.54
N LEU A 144 3.46 5.03 -2.16
CA LEU A 144 3.17 4.53 -3.50
C LEU A 144 1.78 3.91 -3.57
N LEU A 145 1.38 3.18 -2.52
CA LEU A 145 0.08 2.52 -2.47
C LEU A 145 -1.01 3.42 -1.89
N LEU A 146 -0.68 4.19 -0.85
CA LEU A 146 -1.63 5.06 -0.13
C LEU A 146 -2.33 6.07 -1.06
N TRP A 147 -1.55 6.92 -1.73
CA TRP A 147 -2.12 8.06 -2.44
C TRP A 147 -2.91 7.69 -3.69
N PRO A 148 -2.41 6.82 -4.60
CA PRO A 148 -3.20 6.39 -5.75
C PRO A 148 -4.47 5.64 -5.34
N THR A 149 -4.41 4.84 -4.25
CA THR A 149 -5.59 4.13 -3.77
C THR A 149 -6.63 5.08 -3.19
N LEU A 150 -6.21 6.06 -2.37
CA LEU A 150 -7.12 7.09 -1.88
C LEU A 150 -7.73 7.91 -3.01
N ALA A 151 -6.97 8.23 -4.06
CA ALA A 151 -7.49 8.90 -5.23
C ALA A 151 -8.52 8.03 -5.96
N LEU A 152 -8.25 6.73 -6.15
CA LEU A 152 -9.23 5.80 -6.75
C LEU A 152 -10.52 5.68 -5.94
N VAL A 153 -10.44 5.76 -4.60
CA VAL A 153 -11.62 5.64 -3.74
C VAL A 153 -12.43 6.92 -3.72
N ASN A 154 -11.77 8.08 -3.63
CA ASN A 154 -12.41 9.37 -3.34
C ASN A 154 -12.73 10.19 -4.59
N ASP A 155 -12.08 9.92 -5.73
CA ASP A 155 -12.27 10.65 -6.98
C ASP A 155 -12.84 9.70 -8.04
N ALA A 156 -14.09 9.93 -8.42
CA ALA A 156 -14.81 9.09 -9.39
C ALA A 156 -14.21 9.20 -10.80
N ASP A 157 -13.73 10.38 -11.20
CA ASP A 157 -13.14 10.62 -12.53
C ASP A 157 -11.76 9.96 -12.61
N TYR A 158 -10.95 10.10 -11.55
CA TYR A 158 -9.67 9.39 -11.46
C TYR A 158 -9.87 7.87 -11.53
N ARG A 159 -10.84 7.35 -10.78
CA ARG A 159 -11.18 5.92 -10.81
C ARG A 159 -11.64 5.49 -12.20
N ALA A 160 -12.57 6.21 -12.83
CA ALA A 160 -13.08 5.86 -14.15
C ALA A 160 -11.96 5.86 -15.21
N ARG A 161 -11.06 6.84 -15.16
CA ARG A 161 -9.90 6.93 -16.05
C ARG A 161 -8.96 5.72 -15.91
N TRP A 162 -8.72 5.25 -14.69
CA TRP A 162 -7.82 4.14 -14.45
C TRP A 162 -8.49 2.78 -14.61
N ALA A 163 -9.64 2.56 -14.01
CA ALA A 163 -10.41 1.32 -14.13
C ALA A 163 -10.84 1.07 -15.59
N GLY A 164 -11.14 2.13 -16.33
CA GLY A 164 -11.48 2.04 -17.75
C GLY A 164 -10.34 1.57 -18.66
N LYS A 165 -9.11 1.45 -18.17
CA LYS A 165 -7.96 0.92 -18.93
C LYS A 165 -7.92 -0.60 -19.00
N PHE A 166 -8.64 -1.30 -18.14
CA PHE A 166 -8.52 -2.75 -17.98
C PHE A 166 -9.84 -3.46 -18.22
N ASP A 167 -9.87 -4.38 -19.19
CA ASP A 167 -10.99 -5.28 -19.41
C ASP A 167 -10.85 -6.55 -18.56
N TRP A 168 -9.62 -6.93 -18.23
CA TRP A 168 -9.27 -8.14 -17.49
C TRP A 168 -8.25 -7.80 -16.42
N VAL A 169 -8.50 -8.33 -15.21
CA VAL A 169 -7.61 -8.15 -14.07
C VAL A 169 -7.25 -9.54 -13.53
N HIS A 170 -5.96 -9.80 -13.37
CA HIS A 170 -5.46 -11.04 -12.80
C HIS A 170 -4.58 -10.71 -11.60
N ALA A 171 -4.79 -11.37 -10.48
CA ALA A 171 -3.95 -11.27 -9.30
C ALA A 171 -3.51 -12.67 -8.88
N ASP A 172 -2.21 -12.82 -8.66
CA ASP A 172 -1.57 -14.02 -8.13
C ASP A 172 -1.22 -13.81 -6.66
N GLU A 173 -1.06 -14.88 -5.88
CA GLU A 173 -0.77 -14.86 -4.44
C GLU A 173 -1.74 -13.96 -3.65
N TYR A 174 -3.02 -14.09 -3.96
CA TYR A 174 -4.04 -13.20 -3.40
C TYR A 174 -4.18 -13.31 -1.88
N GLN A 175 -3.74 -14.41 -1.26
CA GLN A 175 -3.72 -14.61 0.18
C GLN A 175 -2.78 -13.64 0.92
N ASP A 176 -1.76 -13.11 0.24
CA ASP A 176 -0.76 -12.20 0.83
C ASP A 176 -1.10 -10.71 0.67
N VAL A 177 -2.26 -10.42 0.08
CA VAL A 177 -2.69 -9.05 -0.25
C VAL A 177 -3.16 -8.32 1.00
N ASN A 178 -2.52 -7.21 1.36
CA ASN A 178 -2.95 -6.35 2.46
C ASN A 178 -4.18 -5.50 2.08
N PHE A 179 -4.77 -4.80 3.08
CA PHE A 179 -5.99 -4.01 2.89
C PHE A 179 -5.85 -2.92 1.82
N ALA A 180 -4.72 -2.24 1.76
CA ALA A 180 -4.49 -1.19 0.76
C ALA A 180 -4.38 -1.77 -0.65
N GLN A 181 -3.65 -2.88 -0.81
CA GLN A 181 -3.52 -3.61 -2.07
C GLN A 181 -4.87 -4.16 -2.55
N TYR A 182 -5.64 -4.76 -1.64
CA TYR A 182 -6.99 -5.22 -1.92
C TYR A 182 -7.90 -4.07 -2.42
N THR A 183 -7.88 -2.94 -1.71
CA THR A 183 -8.72 -1.78 -2.04
C THR A 183 -8.35 -1.20 -3.39
N TRP A 184 -7.05 -1.07 -3.67
CA TRP A 184 -6.53 -0.63 -4.97
C TRP A 184 -6.98 -1.56 -6.10
N LEU A 185 -6.77 -2.86 -5.93
CA LEU A 185 -7.16 -3.88 -6.91
C LEU A 185 -8.65 -3.86 -7.19
N LYS A 186 -9.47 -3.81 -6.13
CA LYS A 186 -10.94 -3.71 -6.23
C LYS A 186 -11.39 -2.47 -6.99
N ALA A 187 -10.76 -1.32 -6.72
CA ALA A 187 -11.07 -0.07 -7.40
C ALA A 187 -10.71 -0.12 -8.90
N LEU A 188 -9.55 -0.67 -9.25
CA LEU A 188 -9.16 -0.87 -10.65
C LEU A 188 -10.02 -1.89 -11.39
N ALA A 189 -10.44 -2.94 -10.70
CA ALA A 189 -11.31 -3.97 -11.30
C ALA A 189 -12.78 -3.53 -11.42
N SER A 190 -13.16 -2.35 -10.92
CA SER A 190 -14.56 -1.89 -10.87
C SER A 190 -15.22 -1.76 -12.26
N HIS A 191 -14.46 -1.57 -13.33
CA HIS A 191 -14.93 -1.53 -14.71
C HIS A 191 -14.47 -2.75 -15.55
N ALA A 192 -13.70 -3.66 -14.93
CA ALA A 192 -13.22 -4.83 -15.63
C ALA A 192 -14.37 -5.80 -15.94
N ARG A 193 -14.33 -6.40 -17.11
CA ARG A 193 -15.30 -7.44 -17.51
C ARG A 193 -15.17 -8.69 -16.67
N ARG A 194 -13.92 -9.02 -16.27
CA ARG A 194 -13.61 -10.17 -15.41
C ARG A 194 -12.37 -9.92 -14.56
N MET A 195 -12.41 -10.46 -13.37
CA MET A 195 -11.28 -10.52 -12.46
C MET A 195 -10.98 -11.97 -12.12
N PHE A 196 -9.71 -12.36 -12.18
CA PHE A 196 -9.22 -13.67 -11.79
C PHE A 196 -8.22 -13.48 -10.65
N VAL A 197 -8.43 -14.24 -9.60
CA VAL A 197 -7.52 -14.28 -8.46
C VAL A 197 -7.06 -15.72 -8.27
N VAL A 198 -5.78 -15.87 -7.99
CA VAL A 198 -5.16 -17.15 -7.65
C VAL A 198 -4.53 -16.95 -6.28
N GLY A 199 -4.78 -17.89 -5.38
CA GLY A 199 -4.25 -17.88 -4.04
C GLY A 199 -4.46 -19.24 -3.40
N ASP A 200 -3.71 -19.51 -2.33
CA ASP A 200 -3.79 -20.73 -1.54
C ASP A 200 -4.45 -20.40 -0.20
N ASP A 201 -5.66 -20.92 0.01
CA ASP A 201 -6.43 -20.67 1.23
C ASP A 201 -5.75 -21.27 2.46
N ASP A 202 -4.96 -22.35 2.29
CA ASP A 202 -4.24 -23.02 3.38
C ASP A 202 -3.03 -22.19 3.90
N GLN A 203 -2.57 -21.20 3.12
CA GLN A 203 -1.48 -20.29 3.49
C GLN A 203 -1.98 -18.92 3.98
N SER A 204 -3.28 -18.69 3.99
CA SER A 204 -3.87 -17.40 4.38
C SER A 204 -3.75 -17.16 5.88
N ILE A 205 -2.91 -16.21 6.27
CA ILE A 205 -2.76 -15.74 7.66
C ILE A 205 -3.85 -14.73 8.04
N LEU A 206 -4.66 -14.26 7.09
CA LEU A 206 -5.64 -13.18 7.26
C LEU A 206 -7.08 -13.69 7.16
N GLU A 207 -7.56 -14.36 8.21
CA GLU A 207 -8.98 -14.75 8.38
C GLU A 207 -10.01 -13.59 8.35
N VAL A 208 -9.56 -12.33 8.29
CA VAL A 208 -10.42 -11.17 8.59
C VAL A 208 -11.04 -10.54 7.34
N ILE A 209 -10.61 -10.87 6.12
CA ILE A 209 -11.06 -10.18 4.89
C ILE A 209 -12.01 -11.04 4.03
N TRP A 210 -12.21 -12.31 4.34
CA TRP A 210 -12.86 -13.29 3.47
C TRP A 210 -14.39 -13.40 3.50
N ASN A 211 -15.10 -12.47 4.08
CA ASN A 211 -16.58 -12.54 4.06
C ASN A 211 -17.26 -12.01 2.78
N ALA A 212 -16.52 -11.77 1.70
CA ALA A 212 -17.12 -11.33 0.44
C ALA A 212 -16.33 -11.77 -0.79
N SER A 213 -16.41 -12.99 -1.21
CA SER A 213 -16.63 -13.41 -2.62
C SER A 213 -16.22 -14.85 -2.89
N PRO A 214 -17.01 -15.62 -3.65
CA PRO A 214 -16.70 -17.01 -3.94
C PRO A 214 -15.64 -17.12 -5.04
N SER A 215 -14.59 -17.88 -4.77
CA SER A 215 -13.61 -18.33 -5.75
C SER A 215 -14.29 -19.22 -6.81
N ARG A 216 -14.40 -18.76 -8.04
CA ARG A 216 -14.68 -19.63 -9.19
C ARG A 216 -13.41 -19.87 -9.95
N ARG A 217 -12.87 -21.09 -9.90
CA ARG A 217 -11.91 -21.61 -10.87
C ARG A 217 -12.52 -21.52 -12.27
N MET A 218 -11.95 -20.71 -13.14
CA MET A 218 -12.24 -20.77 -14.57
C MET A 218 -10.94 -20.99 -15.34
N ARG A 219 -10.91 -22.06 -16.14
CA ARG A 219 -9.91 -22.25 -17.21
C ARG A 219 -10.44 -21.50 -18.44
N GLY A 220 -9.68 -20.57 -18.96
CA GLY A 220 -10.00 -19.84 -20.18
C GLY A 220 -8.76 -19.18 -20.77
N GLN A 221 -8.71 -19.01 -22.08
CA GLN A 221 -7.65 -18.28 -22.77
C GLN A 221 -7.63 -16.82 -22.31
N ILE A 222 -6.44 -16.29 -21.99
CA ILE A 222 -6.24 -14.89 -21.65
C ILE A 222 -6.30 -14.09 -22.95
N PRO A 223 -7.29 -13.20 -23.13
CA PRO A 223 -7.32 -12.37 -24.33
C PRO A 223 -6.16 -11.37 -24.31
N CYS A 224 -5.50 -11.22 -25.44
CA CYS A 224 -4.56 -10.15 -25.66
C CYS A 224 -5.31 -8.80 -25.61
N GLY A 225 -4.82 -7.81 -24.87
CA GLY A 225 -5.42 -6.49 -24.81
C GLY A 225 -5.27 -5.80 -23.45
N ARG A 226 -6.34 -5.15 -22.99
CA ARG A 226 -6.38 -4.31 -21.79
C ARG A 226 -6.37 -5.15 -20.50
N THR A 227 -5.29 -5.89 -20.30
CA THR A 227 -5.11 -6.81 -19.17
C THR A 227 -4.15 -6.23 -18.16
N LEU A 228 -4.55 -6.22 -16.89
CA LEU A 228 -3.70 -6.00 -15.73
C LEU A 228 -3.32 -7.36 -15.17
N LEU A 229 -2.03 -7.62 -15.00
CA LEU A 229 -1.53 -8.85 -14.40
C LEU A 229 -0.60 -8.51 -13.24
N LEU A 230 -0.99 -8.91 -12.06
CA LEU A 230 -0.27 -8.74 -10.81
C LEU A 230 0.42 -10.03 -10.44
N ALA A 231 1.65 -9.91 -10.02
CA ALA A 231 2.43 -11.00 -9.50
C ALA A 231 3.03 -10.59 -8.15
N HIS A 232 3.09 -11.51 -7.22
CA HIS A 232 3.84 -11.32 -6.00
C HIS A 232 5.34 -11.34 -6.27
N THR A 233 6.14 -10.65 -5.45
CA THR A 233 7.62 -10.58 -5.55
C THR A 233 8.26 -11.84 -5.03
#